data_fd32d8698254433a3e234942c96f8416
#
_entry.id   fd32d8698254433a3e234942c96f8416
#
_cell.length_a   1.000
_cell.length_b   1.000
_cell.length_c   1.000
_cell.angle_alpha   90.00
_cell.angle_beta   90.00
_cell.angle_gamma   90.00
#
_symmetry.space_group_name_H-M   'P 1'
#
loop_
_entity.id
_entity.type
_entity.pdbx_description
1 polymer ?
#
loop_
_entity_poly.entity_id
_entity_poly.type
_entity_poly.pdbx_seq_one_letter_code
_entity_poly.pdbx_strand_id
1 'polypeptide(L)'
;MVDNKLIKKSSIITLFGSGETSPHMAKLYRDLINNFGSKVNNNFLLDTPFGFQENHTILSDKIIRYFSEKVNLKIDSINFPDNNSHNKNIDENIINSDFIFSGPGSPTYALKIWKKYGVDSLLKSKINNGGIIAFSSAAALTFGSHVIPVYEIYKVGEKPKLIPGLNLLNFLHKETLVVPHFNNKEGGDHDTSHCFIGKKRFDNLIKNRDILVIGIEEHTSITFNLNNSSIKVDGKGKVFLKSPKGVIEINSGETLGINEINSNYTPLTETKVISNNKSKEKEDKKVNIDIDLLVDIRDKVRLKKLWDISDQVRDLLISNNIEIEDNSDGSKWKRI
;
A
#
# COMPACT_ATOMS: atom_id res chain seq x y z
N MET A 1 40.99 6.03 -21.95
CA MET A 1 39.78 6.80 -21.70
C MET A 1 38.71 5.79 -21.31
N VAL A 2 38.37 5.67 -20.03
CA VAL A 2 37.33 4.78 -19.55
C VAL A 2 36.03 5.52 -19.78
N ASP A 3 35.20 5.02 -20.70
CA ASP A 3 33.83 5.50 -20.91
C ASP A 3 33.07 5.37 -19.59
N ASN A 4 32.93 6.46 -18.86
CA ASN A 4 32.01 6.60 -17.75
C ASN A 4 30.59 6.64 -18.35
N LYS A 5 30.06 5.49 -18.80
CA LYS A 5 28.65 5.31 -18.97
C LYS A 5 28.03 5.50 -17.58
N LEU A 6 27.46 6.67 -17.33
CA LEU A 6 26.60 6.93 -16.18
C LEU A 6 25.58 5.80 -16.12
N ILE A 7 25.80 4.85 -15.23
CA ILE A 7 24.82 3.77 -14.96
C ILE A 7 23.59 4.50 -14.43
N LYS A 8 22.56 4.57 -15.26
CA LYS A 8 21.28 5.16 -14.86
C LYS A 8 20.76 4.38 -13.66
N LYS A 9 20.59 5.06 -12.51
CA LYS A 9 20.04 4.45 -11.30
C LYS A 9 18.66 3.85 -11.60
N SER A 10 18.35 2.72 -10.98
CA SER A 10 17.02 2.11 -11.06
C SER A 10 15.95 3.07 -10.55
N SER A 11 14.79 3.12 -11.18
CA SER A 11 13.65 3.88 -10.70
C SER A 11 12.58 2.92 -10.17
N ILE A 12 12.36 2.97 -8.86
CA ILE A 12 11.46 2.08 -8.14
C ILE A 12 10.44 2.92 -7.35
N ILE A 13 9.16 2.63 -7.55
CA ILE A 13 8.07 3.26 -6.82
C ILE A 13 7.32 2.17 -6.06
N THR A 14 7.23 2.29 -4.74
CA THR A 14 6.45 1.38 -3.89
C THR A 14 5.36 2.15 -3.17
N LEU A 15 4.11 1.73 -3.35
CA LEU A 15 2.95 2.31 -2.69
C LEU A 15 2.34 1.30 -1.74
N PHE A 16 2.04 1.73 -0.50
CA PHE A 16 1.50 0.89 0.55
C PHE A 16 0.04 1.24 0.85
N GLY A 17 -0.77 0.22 1.07
CA GLY A 17 -2.13 0.39 1.59
C GLY A 17 -2.14 0.82 3.06
N SER A 18 -1.31 0.18 3.87
CA SER A 18 -1.01 0.51 5.28
C SER A 18 0.12 -0.38 5.82
N GLY A 19 0.43 -0.23 7.11
CA GLY A 19 1.36 -1.11 7.83
C GLY A 19 2.81 -1.01 7.38
N GLU A 20 3.19 0.10 6.77
CA GLU A 20 4.51 0.40 6.21
C GLU A 20 5.65 0.29 7.21
N THR A 21 5.38 0.50 8.50
CA THR A 21 6.36 0.33 9.58
C THR A 21 6.18 -0.97 10.37
N SER A 22 5.40 -1.91 9.84
CA SER A 22 5.23 -3.21 10.47
C SER A 22 6.47 -4.11 10.29
N PRO A 23 6.74 -5.04 11.22
CA PRO A 23 7.95 -5.87 11.18
C PRO A 23 8.12 -6.68 9.88
N HIS A 24 7.02 -7.15 9.27
CA HIS A 24 7.08 -7.91 8.03
C HIS A 24 7.48 -7.06 6.81
N MET A 25 7.18 -5.74 6.82
CA MET A 25 7.57 -4.83 5.74
C MET A 25 9.06 -4.48 5.77
N ALA A 26 9.75 -4.66 6.89
CA ALA A 26 11.19 -4.42 6.96
C ALA A 26 11.99 -5.27 5.97
N LYS A 27 11.53 -6.50 5.70
CA LYS A 27 12.15 -7.36 4.68
C LYS A 27 11.99 -6.75 3.28
N LEU A 28 10.80 -6.27 2.94
CA LEU A 28 10.55 -5.61 1.65
C LEU A 28 11.51 -4.44 1.42
N TYR A 29 11.66 -3.54 2.41
CA TYR A 29 12.59 -2.41 2.28
C TYR A 29 14.03 -2.87 2.08
N ARG A 30 14.50 -3.88 2.85
CA ARG A 30 15.84 -4.43 2.65
C ARG A 30 16.01 -5.04 1.25
N ASP A 31 15.02 -5.76 0.76
CA ASP A 31 15.04 -6.34 -0.59
C ASP A 31 15.07 -5.25 -1.67
N LEU A 32 14.30 -4.17 -1.52
CA LEU A 32 14.34 -3.02 -2.44
C LEU A 32 15.72 -2.37 -2.46
N ILE A 33 16.33 -2.14 -1.30
CA ILE A 33 17.64 -1.53 -1.14
C ILE A 33 18.74 -2.43 -1.73
N ASN A 34 18.72 -3.72 -1.41
CA ASN A 34 19.72 -4.68 -1.88
C ASN A 34 19.66 -4.87 -3.41
N ASN A 35 18.46 -4.80 -3.99
CA ASN A 35 18.24 -4.97 -5.43
C ASN A 35 18.35 -3.65 -6.22
N PHE A 36 18.62 -2.53 -5.55
CA PHE A 36 18.71 -1.22 -6.20
C PHE A 36 19.94 -1.08 -7.12
N GLY A 37 20.98 -1.87 -6.90
CA GLY A 37 22.16 -1.93 -7.75
C GLY A 37 23.22 -0.84 -7.47
N SER A 38 22.99 0.05 -6.49
CA SER A 38 23.93 1.05 -6.02
C SER A 38 23.80 1.27 -4.50
N LYS A 39 24.79 1.96 -3.90
CA LYS A 39 24.68 2.32 -2.48
C LYS A 39 23.52 3.30 -2.27
N VAL A 40 22.79 3.11 -1.17
CA VAL A 40 21.65 3.93 -0.75
C VAL A 40 22.11 4.77 0.45
N ASN A 41 22.61 5.99 0.19
CA ASN A 41 23.25 6.83 1.20
C ASN A 41 22.45 8.11 1.50
N ASN A 42 21.78 8.68 0.49
CA ASN A 42 21.00 9.92 0.62
C ASN A 42 19.53 9.57 0.76
N ASN A 43 19.04 9.53 2.00
CA ASN A 43 17.72 8.97 2.29
C ASN A 43 16.91 9.94 3.13
N PHE A 44 15.67 10.16 2.75
CA PHE A 44 14.84 11.19 3.37
C PHE A 44 13.43 10.71 3.70
N LEU A 45 12.91 11.27 4.79
CA LEU A 45 11.51 11.25 5.18
C LEU A 45 10.86 12.57 4.77
N LEU A 46 9.83 12.53 3.93
CA LEU A 46 8.90 13.66 3.76
C LEU A 46 7.78 13.50 4.77
N ASP A 47 7.87 14.20 5.88
CA ASP A 47 6.91 14.10 7.00
C ASP A 47 5.66 14.98 6.83
N THR A 48 5.59 15.68 5.69
CA THR A 48 4.51 16.62 5.35
C THR A 48 3.10 16.10 5.61
N PRO A 49 2.71 14.83 5.29
CA PRO A 49 1.33 14.38 5.48
C PRO A 49 0.81 14.52 6.92
N PHE A 50 1.69 14.44 7.90
CA PHE A 50 1.37 14.62 9.33
C PHE A 50 2.01 15.86 9.95
N GLY A 51 2.68 16.69 9.16
CA GLY A 51 3.40 17.88 9.61
C GLY A 51 2.54 18.96 10.30
N PHE A 52 1.20 18.89 10.14
CA PHE A 52 0.27 19.77 10.83
C PHE A 52 -0.03 19.37 12.29
N GLN A 53 0.40 18.17 12.71
CA GLN A 53 0.15 17.68 14.06
C GLN A 53 1.18 18.24 15.04
N GLU A 54 0.74 18.59 16.26
CA GLU A 54 1.63 19.10 17.30
C GLU A 54 2.76 18.12 17.65
N ASN A 55 2.49 16.82 17.54
CA ASN A 55 3.45 15.76 17.84
C ASN A 55 4.20 15.24 16.59
N HIS A 56 4.23 15.98 15.48
CA HIS A 56 4.83 15.54 14.21
C HIS A 56 6.29 15.11 14.36
N THR A 57 7.08 15.79 15.19
CA THR A 57 8.49 15.45 15.46
C THR A 57 8.62 14.06 16.10
N ILE A 58 7.73 13.73 17.06
CA ILE A 58 7.70 12.41 17.71
C ILE A 58 7.36 11.32 16.69
N LEU A 59 6.47 11.62 15.73
CA LEU A 59 6.11 10.69 14.67
C LEU A 59 7.29 10.50 13.68
N SER A 60 7.96 11.58 13.30
CA SER A 60 9.18 11.53 12.47
C SER A 60 10.26 10.68 13.13
N ASP A 61 10.54 10.90 14.42
CA ASP A 61 11.53 10.13 15.19
C ASP A 61 11.19 8.63 15.24
N LYS A 62 9.92 8.27 15.39
CA LYS A 62 9.49 6.87 15.37
C LYS A 62 9.76 6.21 14.01
N ILE A 63 9.49 6.92 12.92
CA ILE A 63 9.73 6.42 11.57
C ILE A 63 11.24 6.30 11.32
N ILE A 64 12.03 7.31 11.65
CA ILE A 64 13.49 7.32 11.52
C ILE A 64 14.09 6.14 12.30
N ARG A 65 13.64 5.95 13.53
CA ARG A 65 14.07 4.81 14.37
C ARG A 65 13.71 3.46 13.76
N TYR A 66 12.49 3.31 13.21
CA TYR A 66 12.09 2.08 12.52
C TYR A 66 13.04 1.77 11.36
N PHE A 67 13.34 2.72 10.50
CA PHE A 67 14.27 2.51 9.39
C PHE A 67 15.68 2.17 9.87
N SER A 68 16.18 2.86 10.89
CA SER A 68 17.49 2.57 11.48
C SER A 68 17.55 1.17 12.09
N GLU A 69 16.60 0.79 12.95
CA GLU A 69 16.65 -0.45 13.73
C GLU A 69 16.18 -1.69 12.95
N LYS A 70 15.16 -1.55 12.08
CA LYS A 70 14.52 -2.69 11.41
C LYS A 70 14.96 -2.87 9.97
N VAL A 71 15.32 -1.78 9.30
CA VAL A 71 15.75 -1.81 7.89
C VAL A 71 17.26 -1.70 7.75
N ASN A 72 17.95 -1.19 8.76
CA ASN A 72 19.38 -0.80 8.74
C ASN A 72 19.63 0.31 7.71
N LEU A 73 18.75 1.30 7.67
CA LEU A 73 18.82 2.45 6.77
C LEU A 73 18.71 3.74 7.57
N LYS A 74 19.74 4.59 7.48
CA LYS A 74 19.68 5.95 8.04
C LYS A 74 18.89 6.83 7.09
N ILE A 75 17.86 7.53 7.61
CA ILE A 75 17.07 8.52 6.88
C ILE A 75 17.03 9.82 7.68
N ASP A 76 16.99 10.96 7.01
CA ASP A 76 16.87 12.28 7.61
C ASP A 76 15.52 12.91 7.21
N SER A 77 14.91 13.72 8.09
CA SER A 77 13.63 14.37 7.78
C SER A 77 13.82 15.63 6.94
N ILE A 78 12.95 15.82 5.96
CA ILE A 78 12.80 17.06 5.19
C ILE A 78 11.55 17.78 5.66
N ASN A 79 11.73 18.95 6.28
CA ASN A 79 10.68 19.85 6.71
C ASN A 79 10.55 21.03 5.75
N PHE A 80 9.34 21.37 5.37
CA PHE A 80 9.06 22.53 4.55
C PHE A 80 8.81 23.75 5.44
N PRO A 81 9.53 24.87 5.22
CA PRO A 81 9.41 26.04 6.08
C PRO A 81 8.07 26.76 5.90
N ASP A 82 7.53 27.31 7.00
CA ASP A 82 6.25 28.04 6.96
C ASP A 82 6.33 29.40 6.25
N ASN A 83 7.52 29.98 6.18
CA ASN A 83 7.76 31.37 5.77
C ASN A 83 7.91 31.62 4.26
N ASN A 84 7.45 30.73 3.40
CA ASN A 84 7.57 30.83 1.93
C ASN A 84 9.01 30.93 1.38
N SER A 85 10.06 30.76 2.19
CA SER A 85 11.40 30.75 1.69
C SER A 85 11.69 29.50 0.89
N HIS A 86 12.05 29.65 -0.39
CA HIS A 86 12.47 28.51 -1.21
C HIS A 86 13.87 28.07 -0.76
N ASN A 87 14.00 26.81 -0.41
CA ASN A 87 15.29 26.23 0.02
C ASN A 87 15.83 25.28 -1.03
N LYS A 88 16.81 25.76 -1.82
CA LYS A 88 17.46 24.95 -2.87
C LYS A 88 18.04 23.62 -2.35
N ASN A 89 18.47 23.57 -1.09
CA ASN A 89 18.99 22.33 -0.50
C ASN A 89 17.90 21.27 -0.38
N ILE A 90 16.63 21.68 -0.14
CA ILE A 90 15.50 20.74 -0.13
C ILE A 90 15.29 20.14 -1.51
N ASP A 91 15.33 20.96 -2.57
CA ASP A 91 15.15 20.52 -3.93
C ASP A 91 16.23 19.51 -4.32
N GLU A 92 17.50 19.84 -4.05
CA GLU A 92 18.63 18.97 -4.32
C GLU A 92 18.56 17.66 -3.54
N ASN A 93 18.14 17.71 -2.28
CA ASN A 93 17.96 16.54 -1.44
C ASN A 93 16.87 15.61 -2.01
N ILE A 94 15.76 16.16 -2.50
CA ILE A 94 14.69 15.34 -3.10
C ILE A 94 15.16 14.74 -4.43
N ILE A 95 15.72 15.53 -5.34
CA ILE A 95 16.11 15.08 -6.68
C ILE A 95 17.23 14.03 -6.60
N ASN A 96 18.24 14.25 -5.74
CA ASN A 96 19.44 13.42 -5.66
C ASN A 96 19.36 12.31 -4.61
N SER A 97 18.23 12.16 -3.91
CA SER A 97 18.03 11.08 -2.94
C SER A 97 18.20 9.71 -3.57
N ASP A 98 18.63 8.73 -2.80
CA ASP A 98 18.57 7.32 -3.19
C ASP A 98 17.26 6.69 -2.74
N PHE A 99 16.75 7.11 -1.59
CA PHE A 99 15.50 6.62 -1.01
C PHE A 99 14.69 7.79 -0.43
N ILE A 100 13.40 7.84 -0.74
CA ILE A 100 12.44 8.76 -0.12
C ILE A 100 11.28 7.96 0.44
N PHE A 101 10.96 8.22 1.70
CA PHE A 101 9.77 7.71 2.35
C PHE A 101 8.80 8.83 2.69
N SER A 102 7.50 8.58 2.58
CA SER A 102 6.44 9.41 3.14
C SER A 102 5.27 8.53 3.59
N GLY A 103 4.61 8.91 4.67
CA GLY A 103 3.67 8.05 5.38
C GLY A 103 2.25 8.57 5.53
N PRO A 104 1.57 8.14 6.60
CA PRO A 104 0.18 8.48 6.87
C PRO A 104 0.00 9.96 7.22
N GLY A 105 -1.26 10.41 7.26
CA GLY A 105 -1.65 11.77 7.61
C GLY A 105 -2.79 12.32 6.76
N SER A 106 -2.72 13.59 6.36
CA SER A 106 -3.70 14.23 5.49
C SER A 106 -3.19 14.36 4.05
N PRO A 107 -3.85 13.72 3.07
CA PRO A 107 -3.45 13.85 1.67
C PRO A 107 -3.67 15.27 1.14
N THR A 108 -4.70 15.96 1.58
CA THR A 108 -5.01 17.35 1.18
C THR A 108 -4.00 18.33 1.72
N TYR A 109 -3.60 18.16 2.98
CA TYR A 109 -2.54 18.98 3.57
C TYR A 109 -1.20 18.76 2.83
N ALA A 110 -0.83 17.50 2.59
CA ALA A 110 0.37 17.17 1.85
C ALA A 110 0.36 17.80 0.45
N LEU A 111 -0.72 17.65 -0.31
CA LEU A 111 -0.86 18.24 -1.63
C LEU A 111 -0.75 19.77 -1.60
N LYS A 112 -1.37 20.44 -0.61
CA LYS A 112 -1.29 21.89 -0.45
C LYS A 112 0.16 22.35 -0.30
N ILE A 113 0.91 21.71 0.59
CA ILE A 113 2.32 22.05 0.86
C ILE A 113 3.20 21.68 -0.33
N TRP A 114 3.06 20.45 -0.85
CA TRP A 114 3.91 19.97 -1.95
C TRP A 114 3.72 20.76 -3.23
N LYS A 115 2.49 21.18 -3.58
CA LYS A 115 2.25 22.06 -4.73
C LYS A 115 2.82 23.46 -4.52
N LYS A 116 2.71 23.98 -3.31
CA LYS A 116 3.30 25.28 -2.95
C LYS A 116 4.83 25.32 -3.18
N TYR A 117 5.50 24.20 -2.88
CA TYR A 117 6.97 24.09 -2.99
C TYR A 117 7.44 23.34 -4.27
N GLY A 118 6.55 23.03 -5.21
CA GLY A 118 6.90 22.38 -6.48
C GLY A 118 7.39 20.93 -6.33
N VAL A 119 7.05 20.26 -5.23
CA VAL A 119 7.50 18.89 -4.92
C VAL A 119 7.03 17.88 -5.97
N ASP A 120 5.91 18.13 -6.63
CA ASP A 120 5.43 17.33 -7.77
C ASP A 120 6.46 17.28 -8.91
N SER A 121 7.06 18.42 -9.25
CA SER A 121 8.11 18.52 -10.27
C SER A 121 9.41 17.89 -9.81
N LEU A 122 9.77 18.05 -8.51
CA LEU A 122 10.95 17.43 -7.92
C LEU A 122 10.84 15.91 -7.92
N LEU A 123 9.69 15.35 -7.52
CA LEU A 123 9.44 13.91 -7.55
C LEU A 123 9.41 13.34 -8.98
N LYS A 124 8.87 14.07 -9.95
CA LYS A 124 8.97 13.68 -11.37
C LYS A 124 10.43 13.63 -11.84
N SER A 125 11.23 14.63 -11.50
CA SER A 125 12.66 14.64 -11.78
C SER A 125 13.37 13.48 -11.10
N LYS A 126 13.03 13.20 -9.84
CA LYS A 126 13.53 12.07 -9.07
C LYS A 126 13.22 10.73 -9.75
N ILE A 127 12.00 10.51 -10.21
CA ILE A 127 11.61 9.30 -10.94
C ILE A 127 12.46 9.13 -12.21
N ASN A 128 12.71 10.21 -12.94
CA ASN A 128 13.53 10.18 -14.16
C ASN A 128 15.02 9.93 -13.88
N ASN A 129 15.55 10.45 -12.77
CA ASN A 129 16.95 10.29 -12.37
C ASN A 129 17.23 8.94 -11.69
N GLY A 130 16.19 8.23 -11.27
CA GLY A 130 16.29 6.99 -10.54
C GLY A 130 16.34 7.18 -9.02
N GLY A 131 16.07 6.12 -8.29
CA GLY A 131 15.97 6.04 -6.83
C GLY A 131 14.74 5.25 -6.41
N ILE A 132 14.58 5.09 -5.10
CA ILE A 132 13.45 4.40 -4.49
C ILE A 132 12.52 5.44 -3.88
N ILE A 133 11.24 5.41 -4.26
CA ILE A 133 10.17 6.19 -3.63
C ILE A 133 9.20 5.21 -2.96
N ALA A 134 9.01 5.34 -1.65
CA ALA A 134 8.18 4.46 -0.85
C ALA A 134 7.12 5.30 -0.10
N PHE A 135 5.90 5.35 -0.62
CA PHE A 135 4.83 6.18 -0.08
C PHE A 135 3.68 5.32 0.46
N SER A 136 3.16 5.69 1.62
CA SER A 136 2.10 4.95 2.30
C SER A 136 0.88 5.81 2.61
N SER A 137 -0.29 5.17 2.65
CA SER A 137 -1.54 5.78 3.12
C SER A 137 -1.82 7.15 2.48
N ALA A 138 -1.85 8.23 3.26
CA ALA A 138 -2.09 9.59 2.76
C ALA A 138 -1.10 10.02 1.67
N ALA A 139 0.18 9.69 1.82
CA ALA A 139 1.18 9.96 0.80
C ALA A 139 0.92 9.15 -0.48
N ALA A 140 0.57 7.87 -0.37
CA ALA A 140 0.25 7.02 -1.53
C ALA A 140 -0.95 7.54 -2.32
N LEU A 141 -1.99 8.04 -1.65
CA LEU A 141 -3.15 8.69 -2.28
C LEU A 141 -2.74 9.81 -3.25
N THR A 142 -1.70 10.57 -2.90
CA THR A 142 -1.28 11.75 -3.70
C THR A 142 -0.68 11.39 -5.05
N PHE A 143 -0.25 10.13 -5.26
CA PHE A 143 0.47 9.69 -6.46
C PHE A 143 -0.38 9.71 -7.74
N GLY A 144 -1.68 9.46 -7.61
CA GLY A 144 -2.60 9.47 -8.74
C GLY A 144 -2.72 10.84 -9.42
N SER A 145 -3.32 10.86 -10.60
CA SER A 145 -3.82 12.10 -11.22
C SER A 145 -5.00 12.68 -10.44
N HIS A 146 -5.73 11.79 -9.73
CA HIS A 146 -6.85 12.14 -8.86
C HIS A 146 -6.61 11.63 -7.43
N VAL A 147 -7.17 12.34 -6.47
CA VAL A 147 -7.06 12.06 -5.03
C VAL A 147 -8.41 12.19 -4.35
N ILE A 148 -8.70 11.29 -3.42
CA ILE A 148 -9.86 11.39 -2.52
C ILE A 148 -9.46 12.27 -1.33
N PRO A 149 -10.12 13.40 -1.07
CA PRO A 149 -9.91 14.21 0.13
C PRO A 149 -10.58 13.53 1.34
N VAL A 150 -9.92 12.51 1.87
CA VAL A 150 -10.50 11.56 2.84
C VAL A 150 -10.99 12.24 4.10
N TYR A 151 -10.20 13.15 4.68
CA TYR A 151 -10.57 13.80 5.94
C TYR A 151 -11.78 14.71 5.79
N GLU A 152 -11.88 15.41 4.68
CA GLU A 152 -13.01 16.28 4.35
C GLU A 152 -14.29 15.46 4.19
N ILE A 153 -14.21 14.29 3.58
CA ILE A 153 -15.35 13.40 3.38
C ILE A 153 -15.69 12.65 4.68
N TYR A 154 -14.71 12.00 5.30
CA TYR A 154 -14.94 11.07 6.41
C TYR A 154 -15.10 11.79 7.76
N LYS A 155 -14.29 12.84 8.03
CA LYS A 155 -14.29 13.55 9.31
C LYS A 155 -15.19 14.80 9.32
N VAL A 156 -15.24 15.52 8.20
CA VAL A 156 -16.00 16.77 8.08
C VAL A 156 -17.40 16.53 7.50
N GLY A 157 -17.61 15.41 6.77
CA GLY A 157 -18.91 15.06 6.20
C GLY A 157 -19.17 15.72 4.84
N GLU A 158 -18.16 16.17 4.13
CA GLU A 158 -18.32 16.67 2.77
C GLU A 158 -18.79 15.58 1.80
N LYS A 159 -19.46 16.00 0.72
CA LYS A 159 -19.85 15.07 -0.35
C LYS A 159 -18.60 14.49 -1.01
N PRO A 160 -18.62 13.18 -1.37
CA PRO A 160 -17.51 12.55 -2.07
C PRO A 160 -17.16 13.31 -3.36
N LYS A 161 -15.89 13.65 -3.49
CA LYS A 161 -15.32 14.36 -4.64
C LYS A 161 -13.89 13.88 -4.92
N LEU A 162 -13.40 14.14 -6.11
CA LEU A 162 -11.98 13.98 -6.47
C LEU A 162 -11.34 15.37 -6.63
N ILE A 163 -10.09 15.45 -6.22
CA ILE A 163 -9.24 16.64 -6.41
C ILE A 163 -8.01 16.26 -7.23
N PRO A 164 -7.32 17.21 -7.92
CA PRO A 164 -6.10 16.91 -8.65
C PRO A 164 -4.96 16.45 -7.74
N GLY A 165 -4.35 15.30 -8.09
CA GLY A 165 -3.16 14.75 -7.43
C GLY A 165 -1.84 15.26 -8.00
N LEU A 166 -0.74 14.53 -7.73
CA LEU A 166 0.61 14.83 -8.23
C LEU A 166 0.86 14.25 -9.63
N ASN A 167 0.03 13.31 -10.07
CA ASN A 167 0.13 12.64 -11.37
C ASN A 167 1.53 12.05 -11.63
N LEU A 168 2.01 11.22 -10.69
CA LEU A 168 3.33 10.59 -10.75
C LEU A 168 3.31 9.20 -11.41
N LEU A 169 2.12 8.68 -11.75
CA LEU A 169 1.92 7.39 -12.43
C LEU A 169 1.62 7.56 -13.93
N ASN A 170 2.06 8.64 -14.55
CA ASN A 170 1.81 8.97 -15.95
C ASN A 170 2.35 7.91 -16.94
N PHE A 171 3.32 7.09 -16.52
CA PHE A 171 3.81 5.95 -17.31
C PHE A 171 2.76 4.85 -17.53
N LEU A 172 1.65 4.89 -16.79
CA LEU A 172 0.50 4.01 -17.03
C LEU A 172 -0.42 4.52 -18.15
N HIS A 173 -0.11 5.69 -18.74
CA HIS A 173 -0.86 6.32 -19.84
C HIS A 173 -2.37 6.44 -19.59
N LYS A 174 -2.78 6.61 -18.32
CA LYS A 174 -4.17 6.70 -17.87
C LYS A 174 -4.31 7.69 -16.74
N GLU A 175 -5.53 8.22 -16.57
CA GLU A 175 -5.89 8.86 -15.31
C GLU A 175 -5.91 7.78 -14.20
N THR A 176 -5.34 8.12 -13.07
CA THR A 176 -5.12 7.16 -11.98
C THR A 176 -5.67 7.66 -10.66
N LEU A 177 -6.17 6.73 -9.85
CA LEU A 177 -6.62 6.95 -8.48
C LEU A 177 -6.03 5.86 -7.60
N VAL A 178 -5.07 6.19 -6.75
CA VAL A 178 -4.54 5.26 -5.75
C VAL A 178 -5.45 5.27 -4.54
N VAL A 179 -5.86 4.09 -4.09
CA VAL A 179 -6.78 3.91 -2.95
C VAL A 179 -6.16 2.95 -1.94
N PRO A 180 -5.40 3.47 -0.96
CA PRO A 180 -4.90 2.69 0.17
C PRO A 180 -6.08 2.29 1.10
N HIS A 181 -5.82 1.46 2.12
CA HIS A 181 -6.86 0.98 3.04
C HIS A 181 -8.08 0.41 2.31
N PHE A 182 -7.85 -0.30 1.20
CA PHE A 182 -8.94 -0.70 0.30
C PHE A 182 -9.94 -1.65 0.96
N ASN A 183 -9.47 -2.51 1.86
CA ASN A 183 -10.27 -3.47 2.63
C ASN A 183 -10.43 -3.10 4.11
N ASN A 184 -10.25 -1.81 4.49
CA ASN A 184 -10.37 -1.38 5.89
C ASN A 184 -11.72 -1.75 6.49
N LYS A 185 -11.71 -2.21 7.75
CA LYS A 185 -12.88 -2.64 8.52
C LYS A 185 -12.91 -2.06 9.95
N GLU A 186 -12.20 -0.98 10.21
CA GLU A 186 -12.12 -0.39 11.56
C GLU A 186 -13.38 0.34 11.99
N GLY A 187 -14.35 0.53 11.10
CA GLY A 187 -15.54 1.33 11.34
C GLY A 187 -16.65 0.64 12.15
N GLY A 188 -16.49 -0.62 12.58
CA GLY A 188 -17.58 -1.38 13.18
C GLY A 188 -18.73 -1.54 12.19
N ASP A 189 -19.92 -0.99 12.53
CA ASP A 189 -21.10 -1.01 11.67
C ASP A 189 -21.02 -0.03 10.49
N HIS A 190 -20.03 0.84 10.46
CA HIS A 190 -19.80 1.77 9.36
C HIS A 190 -18.77 1.20 8.37
N ASP A 191 -19.15 1.16 7.09
CA ASP A 191 -18.24 0.72 6.03
C ASP A 191 -17.08 1.74 5.84
N THR A 192 -15.90 1.37 6.30
CA THR A 192 -14.65 2.16 6.17
C THR A 192 -13.74 1.64 5.07
N SER A 193 -14.19 0.69 4.24
CA SER A 193 -13.44 0.26 3.07
C SER A 193 -13.20 1.41 2.07
N HIS A 194 -12.33 1.19 1.10
CA HIS A 194 -12.00 2.17 0.06
C HIS A 194 -11.55 3.51 0.65
N CYS A 195 -10.52 3.42 1.51
CA CYS A 195 -9.94 4.60 2.16
C CYS A 195 -10.95 5.39 3.01
N PHE A 196 -11.66 4.70 3.91
CA PHE A 196 -12.64 5.22 4.89
C PHE A 196 -13.91 5.82 4.31
N ILE A 197 -14.09 5.90 2.99
CA ILE A 197 -15.32 6.49 2.40
C ILE A 197 -16.45 5.49 2.19
N GLY A 198 -16.17 4.19 2.27
CA GLY A 198 -17.10 3.09 2.07
C GLY A 198 -17.39 2.79 0.60
N LYS A 199 -17.66 1.51 0.31
CA LYS A 199 -17.82 0.98 -1.05
C LYS A 199 -18.91 1.72 -1.85
N LYS A 200 -20.06 1.97 -1.25
CA LYS A 200 -21.19 2.63 -1.95
C LYS A 200 -20.84 4.05 -2.42
N ARG A 201 -20.19 4.84 -1.56
CA ARG A 201 -19.77 6.20 -1.89
C ARG A 201 -18.65 6.18 -2.94
N PHE A 202 -17.71 5.24 -2.78
CA PHE A 202 -16.61 5.05 -3.71
C PHE A 202 -17.11 4.65 -5.11
N ASP A 203 -17.98 3.66 -5.24
CA ASP A 203 -18.53 3.24 -6.54
C ASP A 203 -19.27 4.37 -7.24
N ASN A 204 -20.05 5.17 -6.49
CA ASN A 204 -20.69 6.36 -7.04
C ASN A 204 -19.69 7.44 -7.49
N LEU A 205 -18.58 7.61 -6.75
CA LEU A 205 -17.54 8.59 -7.04
C LEU A 205 -16.82 8.30 -8.37
N ILE A 206 -16.55 7.01 -8.67
CA ILE A 206 -15.85 6.58 -9.88
C ILE A 206 -16.79 6.22 -11.05
N LYS A 207 -18.10 6.23 -10.83
CA LYS A 207 -19.08 5.88 -11.84
C LYS A 207 -18.92 6.78 -13.08
N ASN A 208 -18.91 6.16 -14.26
CA ASN A 208 -18.77 6.82 -15.56
C ASN A 208 -17.44 7.61 -15.75
N ARG A 209 -16.40 7.27 -15.00
CA ARG A 209 -15.08 7.85 -15.18
C ARG A 209 -14.13 6.83 -15.80
N ASP A 210 -13.34 7.25 -16.77
CA ASP A 210 -12.28 6.41 -17.37
C ASP A 210 -10.98 6.57 -16.54
N ILE A 211 -11.02 6.09 -15.31
CA ILE A 211 -9.92 6.15 -14.35
C ILE A 211 -9.46 4.73 -14.00
N LEU A 212 -8.15 4.52 -13.99
CA LEU A 212 -7.55 3.33 -13.41
C LEU A 212 -7.45 3.48 -11.88
N VAL A 213 -8.24 2.73 -11.14
CA VAL A 213 -8.15 2.63 -9.69
C VAL A 213 -7.10 1.59 -9.33
N ILE A 214 -6.16 1.98 -8.47
CA ILE A 214 -5.16 1.10 -7.85
C ILE A 214 -5.54 0.94 -6.38
N GLY A 215 -6.38 -0.06 -6.09
CA GLY A 215 -6.83 -0.39 -4.73
C GLY A 215 -5.79 -1.25 -4.03
N ILE A 216 -5.23 -0.78 -2.92
CA ILE A 216 -4.19 -1.49 -2.16
C ILE A 216 -4.76 -1.85 -0.80
N GLU A 217 -4.85 -3.14 -0.50
CA GLU A 217 -5.31 -3.64 0.80
C GLU A 217 -4.34 -3.27 1.92
N GLU A 218 -4.82 -3.33 3.14
CA GLU A 218 -3.99 -3.09 4.33
C GLU A 218 -2.86 -4.10 4.43
N HIS A 219 -1.72 -3.67 4.98
CA HIS A 219 -0.50 -4.47 5.10
C HIS A 219 0.00 -5.05 3.76
N THR A 220 -0.25 -4.32 2.68
CA THR A 220 0.09 -4.73 1.31
C THR A 220 0.74 -3.56 0.58
N SER A 221 1.62 -3.86 -0.36
CA SER A 221 2.27 -2.89 -1.22
C SER A 221 2.25 -3.32 -2.68
N ILE A 222 2.28 -2.33 -3.57
CA ILE A 222 2.55 -2.49 -4.99
C ILE A 222 3.85 -1.77 -5.33
N THR A 223 4.77 -2.48 -5.96
CA THR A 223 6.07 -1.95 -6.39
C THR A 223 6.12 -1.90 -7.91
N PHE A 224 6.33 -0.72 -8.47
CA PHE A 224 6.62 -0.49 -9.88
C PHE A 224 8.12 -0.37 -10.07
N ASN A 225 8.72 -1.29 -10.82
CA ASN A 225 10.11 -1.19 -11.26
C ASN A 225 10.12 -0.71 -12.71
N LEU A 226 10.49 0.55 -12.92
CA LEU A 226 10.43 1.17 -14.24
C LEU A 226 11.56 0.72 -15.17
N ASN A 227 12.62 0.11 -14.64
CA ASN A 227 13.75 -0.36 -15.46
C ASN A 227 13.41 -1.64 -16.22
N ASN A 228 12.71 -2.56 -15.59
CA ASN A 228 12.30 -3.82 -16.20
C ASN A 228 10.81 -3.84 -16.55
N SER A 229 10.12 -2.70 -16.39
CA SER A 229 8.70 -2.53 -16.66
C SER A 229 7.82 -3.58 -15.95
N SER A 230 8.12 -3.89 -14.69
CA SER A 230 7.37 -4.86 -13.89
C SER A 230 6.66 -4.23 -12.70
N ILE A 231 5.60 -4.90 -12.27
CA ILE A 231 4.86 -4.64 -11.04
C ILE A 231 4.95 -5.87 -10.18
N LYS A 232 5.17 -5.68 -8.88
CA LYS A 232 5.16 -6.75 -7.88
C LYS A 232 4.27 -6.36 -6.72
N VAL A 233 3.51 -7.31 -6.19
CA VAL A 233 2.73 -7.14 -4.97
C VAL A 233 3.38 -7.91 -3.84
N ASP A 234 3.57 -7.26 -2.69
CA ASP A 234 4.12 -7.86 -1.48
C ASP A 234 3.23 -7.52 -0.28
N GLY A 235 3.18 -8.39 0.72
CA GLY A 235 2.44 -8.15 1.96
C GLY A 235 1.45 -9.26 2.30
N LYS A 236 0.32 -8.91 2.92
CA LYS A 236 -0.67 -9.89 3.41
C LYS A 236 -1.92 -10.01 2.55
N GLY A 237 -2.24 -8.98 1.78
CA GLY A 237 -3.45 -8.88 0.97
C GLY A 237 -3.17 -8.83 -0.51
N LYS A 238 -4.05 -8.14 -1.23
CA LYS A 238 -4.06 -8.02 -2.68
C LYS A 238 -4.01 -6.58 -3.14
N VAL A 239 -3.73 -6.41 -4.41
CA VAL A 239 -3.92 -5.16 -5.14
C VAL A 239 -4.97 -5.36 -6.22
N PHE A 240 -5.85 -4.38 -6.37
CA PHE A 240 -6.91 -4.35 -7.36
C PHE A 240 -6.63 -3.25 -8.38
N LEU A 241 -6.49 -3.63 -9.64
CA LEU A 241 -6.43 -2.68 -10.76
C LEU A 241 -7.81 -2.66 -11.42
N LYS A 242 -8.64 -1.66 -11.07
CA LYS A 242 -10.03 -1.54 -11.54
C LYS A 242 -10.15 -0.41 -12.55
N SER A 243 -10.76 -0.69 -13.70
CA SER A 243 -11.12 0.30 -14.72
C SER A 243 -12.53 -0.01 -15.26
N PRO A 244 -13.12 0.84 -16.14
CA PRO A 244 -14.37 0.53 -16.82
C PRO A 244 -14.35 -0.78 -17.60
N LYS A 245 -13.18 -1.24 -17.99
CA LYS A 245 -12.98 -2.47 -18.79
C LYS A 245 -12.88 -3.75 -17.96
N GLY A 246 -12.77 -3.65 -16.63
CA GLY A 246 -12.68 -4.81 -15.75
C GLY A 246 -11.79 -4.57 -14.53
N VAL A 247 -11.58 -5.66 -13.79
CA VAL A 247 -10.75 -5.69 -12.58
C VAL A 247 -9.70 -6.79 -12.72
N ILE A 248 -8.45 -6.45 -12.43
CA ILE A 248 -7.36 -7.42 -12.27
C ILE A 248 -7.03 -7.46 -10.78
N GLU A 249 -7.05 -8.63 -10.18
CA GLU A 249 -6.56 -8.87 -8.83
C GLU A 249 -5.14 -9.42 -8.90
N ILE A 250 -4.24 -8.86 -8.12
CA ILE A 250 -2.84 -9.29 -8.02
C ILE A 250 -2.59 -9.70 -6.57
N ASN A 251 -2.28 -10.97 -6.34
CA ASN A 251 -2.02 -11.47 -5.00
C ASN A 251 -0.58 -11.18 -4.56
N SER A 252 -0.34 -11.20 -3.26
CA SER A 252 1.01 -11.10 -2.72
C SER A 252 1.93 -12.17 -3.31
N GLY A 253 3.13 -11.76 -3.74
CA GLY A 253 4.13 -12.60 -4.41
C GLY A 253 4.01 -12.64 -5.94
N GLU A 254 2.91 -12.16 -6.52
CA GLU A 254 2.72 -12.12 -7.97
C GLU A 254 3.41 -10.92 -8.62
N THR A 255 3.80 -11.12 -9.87
CA THR A 255 4.45 -10.10 -10.71
C THR A 255 3.73 -10.00 -12.04
N LEU A 256 3.53 -8.76 -12.53
CA LEU A 256 2.88 -8.43 -13.78
C LEU A 256 3.73 -7.43 -14.58
N GLY A 257 3.64 -7.45 -15.91
CA GLY A 257 4.26 -6.42 -16.74
C GLY A 257 3.47 -5.10 -16.73
N ILE A 258 4.13 -3.95 -16.66
CA ILE A 258 3.46 -2.64 -16.78
C ILE A 258 2.71 -2.53 -18.12
N ASN A 259 3.29 -3.07 -19.19
CA ASN A 259 2.66 -3.07 -20.51
C ASN A 259 1.35 -3.89 -20.56
N GLU A 260 1.20 -4.90 -19.72
CA GLU A 260 -0.03 -5.67 -19.64
C GLU A 260 -1.20 -4.84 -19.12
N ILE A 261 -0.92 -3.86 -18.22
CA ILE A 261 -1.93 -2.89 -17.77
C ILE A 261 -2.30 -1.93 -18.89
N ASN A 262 -1.31 -1.53 -19.70
CA ASN A 262 -1.52 -0.55 -20.76
C ASN A 262 -2.23 -1.13 -22.00
N SER A 263 -1.97 -2.41 -22.32
CA SER A 263 -2.44 -3.04 -23.56
C SER A 263 -3.68 -3.93 -23.40
N ASN A 264 -3.88 -4.58 -22.28
CA ASN A 264 -4.85 -5.67 -22.14
C ASN A 264 -5.98 -5.39 -21.14
N TYR A 265 -6.69 -4.29 -21.29
CA TYR A 265 -8.05 -4.25 -20.78
C TYR A 265 -9.02 -4.80 -21.81
N THR A 266 -8.96 -6.10 -22.08
CA THR A 266 -10.10 -6.80 -22.68
C THR A 266 -11.23 -6.77 -21.65
N PRO A 267 -12.49 -6.48 -22.02
CA PRO A 267 -13.60 -6.58 -21.09
C PRO A 267 -13.63 -8.00 -20.55
N LEU A 268 -13.34 -8.17 -19.26
CA LEU A 268 -13.52 -9.46 -18.60
C LEU A 268 -15.00 -9.55 -18.25
N THR A 269 -15.74 -10.35 -18.99
CA THR A 269 -17.05 -10.88 -18.57
C THR A 269 -16.90 -11.86 -17.40
N GLU A 270 -15.65 -12.23 -17.06
CA GLU A 270 -15.28 -13.12 -15.96
C GLU A 270 -13.96 -12.66 -15.33
N THR A 271 -13.85 -12.78 -14.02
CA THR A 271 -12.63 -12.53 -13.25
C THR A 271 -11.53 -13.47 -13.73
N LYS A 272 -10.59 -13.00 -14.54
CA LYS A 272 -9.40 -13.78 -14.87
C LYS A 272 -8.39 -13.63 -13.75
N VAL A 273 -8.27 -14.66 -12.94
CA VAL A 273 -7.06 -14.88 -12.14
C VAL A 273 -5.95 -15.25 -13.13
N ILE A 274 -4.99 -14.35 -13.34
CA ILE A 274 -3.78 -14.67 -14.12
C ILE A 274 -2.87 -15.46 -13.18
N SER A 275 -3.08 -16.77 -13.12
CA SER A 275 -2.10 -17.68 -12.56
C SER A 275 -1.08 -18.01 -13.66
N ASN A 276 0.17 -17.61 -13.49
CA ASN A 276 1.27 -18.12 -14.29
C ASN A 276 1.47 -19.61 -13.98
N ASN A 277 0.71 -20.48 -14.67
CA ASN A 277 0.98 -21.90 -14.71
C ASN A 277 2.22 -22.13 -15.59
N LYS A 278 3.42 -22.05 -15.01
CA LYS A 278 4.51 -22.92 -15.44
C LYS A 278 4.31 -24.24 -14.70
N SER A 279 3.83 -25.22 -15.46
CA SER A 279 3.75 -26.61 -15.07
C SER A 279 5.03 -27.08 -14.36
N LYS A 280 4.95 -27.20 -13.06
CA LYS A 280 5.61 -28.22 -12.27
C LYS A 280 4.51 -28.78 -11.39
N GLU A 281 4.20 -30.02 -11.61
CA GLU A 281 3.45 -30.85 -10.69
C GLU A 281 4.01 -30.59 -9.28
N LYS A 282 3.29 -29.82 -8.49
CA LYS A 282 3.47 -29.79 -7.05
C LYS A 282 2.33 -30.58 -6.49
N GLU A 283 2.68 -31.73 -5.94
CA GLU A 283 1.85 -32.45 -4.99
C GLU A 283 1.10 -31.46 -4.11
N ASP A 284 -0.22 -31.62 -4.08
CA ASP A 284 -1.09 -31.00 -3.09
C ASP A 284 -0.56 -31.31 -1.70
N LYS A 285 0.24 -30.42 -1.15
CA LYS A 285 0.44 -30.39 0.29
C LYS A 285 -0.88 -29.95 0.89
N LYS A 286 -1.77 -30.90 1.17
CA LYS A 286 -2.84 -30.72 2.15
C LYS A 286 -2.17 -30.15 3.40
N VAL A 287 -2.41 -28.88 3.68
CA VAL A 287 -2.13 -28.31 5.00
C VAL A 287 -3.02 -29.10 5.94
N ASN A 288 -2.43 -30.01 6.69
CA ASN A 288 -3.13 -30.78 7.71
C ASN A 288 -3.41 -29.78 8.84
N ILE A 289 -4.58 -29.17 8.83
CA ILE A 289 -5.04 -28.31 9.94
C ILE A 289 -5.32 -29.24 11.08
N ASP A 290 -4.61 -29.07 12.18
CA ASP A 290 -4.87 -29.78 13.43
C ASP A 290 -6.15 -29.21 14.05
N ILE A 291 -7.25 -29.91 13.80
CA ILE A 291 -8.59 -29.49 14.20
C ILE A 291 -8.71 -29.53 15.73
N ASP A 292 -8.10 -30.51 16.37
CA ASP A 292 -8.12 -30.65 17.81
C ASP A 292 -7.42 -29.46 18.49
N LEU A 293 -6.31 -28.98 17.91
CA LEU A 293 -5.63 -27.78 18.39
C LEU A 293 -6.50 -26.52 18.24
N LEU A 294 -7.21 -26.36 17.13
CA LEU A 294 -8.10 -25.21 16.92
C LEU A 294 -9.28 -25.22 17.90
N VAL A 295 -9.86 -26.38 18.18
CA VAL A 295 -10.94 -26.53 19.16
C VAL A 295 -10.43 -26.22 20.58
N ASP A 296 -9.24 -26.70 20.94
CA ASP A 296 -8.60 -26.40 22.23
C ASP A 296 -8.29 -24.89 22.37
N ILE A 297 -7.79 -24.24 21.34
CA ILE A 297 -7.59 -22.78 21.31
C ILE A 297 -8.93 -22.06 21.53
N ARG A 298 -9.99 -22.46 20.82
CA ARG A 298 -11.31 -21.87 20.98
C ARG A 298 -11.82 -21.98 22.42
N ASP A 299 -11.70 -23.14 23.03
CA ASP A 299 -12.12 -23.35 24.42
C ASP A 299 -11.30 -22.49 25.40
N LYS A 300 -10.00 -22.38 25.21
CA LYS A 300 -9.13 -21.52 26.03
C LYS A 300 -9.47 -20.02 25.90
N VAL A 301 -9.81 -19.52 24.73
CA VAL A 301 -10.22 -18.11 24.56
C VAL A 301 -11.61 -17.84 25.11
N ARG A 302 -12.52 -18.82 25.09
CA ARG A 302 -13.83 -18.74 25.77
C ARG A 302 -13.69 -18.62 27.30
N LEU A 303 -12.80 -19.41 27.88
CA LEU A 303 -12.51 -19.33 29.33
C LEU A 303 -12.00 -17.92 29.72
N LYS A 304 -11.32 -17.24 28.80
CA LYS A 304 -10.86 -15.84 28.96
C LYS A 304 -11.90 -14.80 28.57
N LYS A 305 -13.13 -15.21 28.24
CA LYS A 305 -14.24 -14.36 27.78
C LYS A 305 -13.94 -13.54 26.51
N LEU A 306 -13.03 -14.03 25.67
CA LEU A 306 -12.68 -13.43 24.38
C LEU A 306 -13.62 -13.98 23.28
N TRP A 307 -14.89 -13.58 23.37
CA TRP A 307 -15.98 -14.12 22.54
C TRP A 307 -15.75 -13.91 21.06
N ASP A 308 -15.32 -12.73 20.64
CA ASP A 308 -15.07 -12.39 19.23
C ASP A 308 -14.03 -13.33 18.58
N ILE A 309 -12.98 -13.71 19.31
CA ILE A 309 -11.96 -14.65 18.82
C ILE A 309 -12.52 -16.06 18.75
N SER A 310 -13.30 -16.47 19.76
CA SER A 310 -13.96 -17.77 19.79
C SER A 310 -14.90 -17.95 18.60
N ASP A 311 -15.67 -16.92 18.24
CA ASP A 311 -16.58 -16.94 17.11
C ASP A 311 -15.83 -17.00 15.77
N GLN A 312 -14.74 -16.26 15.61
CA GLN A 312 -13.88 -16.35 14.42
C GLN A 312 -13.30 -17.76 14.21
N VAL A 313 -12.88 -18.44 15.28
CA VAL A 313 -12.40 -19.83 15.19
C VAL A 313 -13.54 -20.78 14.82
N ARG A 314 -14.75 -20.56 15.34
CA ARG A 314 -15.94 -21.34 14.99
C ARG A 314 -16.28 -21.18 13.52
N ASP A 315 -16.33 -19.95 13.00
CA ASP A 315 -16.63 -19.65 11.60
C ASP A 315 -15.59 -20.26 10.66
N LEU A 316 -14.31 -20.24 11.04
CA LEU A 316 -13.23 -20.90 10.29
C LEU A 316 -13.46 -22.41 10.21
N LEU A 317 -13.86 -23.06 11.30
CA LEU A 317 -14.12 -24.50 11.34
C LEU A 317 -15.37 -24.85 10.51
N ILE A 318 -16.45 -24.09 10.61
CA ILE A 318 -17.67 -24.27 9.79
C ILE A 318 -17.35 -24.11 8.30
N SER A 319 -16.54 -23.11 7.92
CA SER A 319 -16.14 -22.92 6.50
C SER A 319 -15.29 -24.06 5.93
N ASN A 320 -14.76 -24.92 6.80
CA ASN A 320 -14.01 -26.13 6.45
C ASN A 320 -14.81 -27.42 6.68
N ASN A 321 -16.15 -27.35 6.72
CA ASN A 321 -17.08 -28.46 6.92
C ASN A 321 -16.86 -29.19 8.26
N ILE A 322 -16.59 -28.43 9.32
CA ILE A 322 -16.44 -28.94 10.69
C ILE A 322 -17.47 -28.28 11.58
N GLU A 323 -18.32 -29.06 12.18
CA GLU A 323 -19.31 -28.62 13.15
C GLU A 323 -18.78 -28.85 14.57
N ILE A 324 -19.03 -27.87 15.47
CA ILE A 324 -18.61 -27.93 16.87
C ILE A 324 -19.84 -27.99 17.76
N GLU A 325 -19.85 -28.91 18.69
CA GLU A 325 -20.83 -29.05 19.75
C GLU A 325 -20.17 -28.72 21.11
N ASP A 326 -20.74 -27.72 21.79
CA ASP A 326 -20.25 -27.28 23.11
C ASP A 326 -20.90 -28.14 24.20
N ASN A 327 -20.10 -28.80 25.05
CA ASN A 327 -20.53 -29.60 26.19
C ASN A 327 -19.95 -29.07 27.49
N SER A 328 -20.46 -29.53 28.63
CA SER A 328 -19.98 -29.19 29.97
C SER A 328 -18.46 -29.53 30.21
N ASP A 329 -17.98 -30.52 29.48
CA ASP A 329 -16.61 -31.07 29.62
C ASP A 329 -15.64 -30.60 28.51
N GLY A 330 -16.08 -29.61 27.69
CA GLY A 330 -15.32 -29.07 26.56
C GLY A 330 -16.07 -29.22 25.23
N SER A 331 -15.51 -28.65 24.16
CA SER A 331 -16.10 -28.72 22.83
C SER A 331 -15.71 -30.00 22.11
N LYS A 332 -16.68 -30.63 21.39
CA LYS A 332 -16.44 -31.75 20.47
C LYS A 332 -16.71 -31.30 19.04
N TRP A 333 -16.07 -31.95 18.09
CA TRP A 333 -16.25 -31.63 16.69
C TRP A 333 -16.57 -32.88 15.85
N LYS A 334 -17.22 -32.67 14.72
CA LYS A 334 -17.45 -33.68 13.67
C LYS A 334 -17.33 -33.06 12.28
N ARG A 335 -16.95 -33.82 11.26
CA ARG A 335 -17.00 -33.39 9.87
C ARG A 335 -18.42 -33.54 9.34
N ILE A 336 -18.88 -32.49 8.60
CA ILE A 336 -20.19 -32.48 7.92
C ILE A 336 -19.96 -32.93 6.46
#